data_b0337e97103045fe29cc4df26e0c05ef
#
_entry.id   b0337e97103045fe29cc4df26e0c05ef
#
_cell.length_a   1.000
_cell.length_b   1.000
_cell.length_c   1.000
_cell.angle_alpha   90.00
_cell.angle_beta   90.00
_cell.angle_gamma   90.00
#
_symmetry.space_group_name_H-M   'P 1'
#
loop_
_entity.id
_entity.type
_entity.pdbx_description
1 polymer ?
#
loop_
_entity_poly.entity_id
_entity_poly.type
_entity_poly.pdbx_seq_one_letter_code
_entity_poly.pdbx_strand_id
1 'polypeptide(L)'
;MWAYVSESTGRDGISLNVTHHVNNAASMITVLGSVSKDMVDAIQKMSKFMSAGSTGLSLQGHVGETFCIEISATATGAGVGEEAVDAQMARISHLASLAFTPPIKPLRVLLKRPIPKYLADFEHFFNCPIEFNQTNNI
;
A
#
# COMPACT_ATOMS: atom_id res chain seq x y z
N MET A 1 5.16 -15.48 0.92
CA MET A 1 5.28 -15.22 2.39
C MET A 1 3.95 -14.82 3.00
N TRP A 2 3.30 -13.74 2.57
CA TRP A 2 2.04 -13.28 3.17
C TRP A 2 0.89 -14.31 3.09
N ALA A 3 0.70 -14.99 1.95
CA ALA A 3 -0.31 -16.03 1.80
C ALA A 3 -0.15 -17.14 2.84
N TYR A 4 1.08 -17.60 3.07
CA TYR A 4 1.36 -18.62 4.09
C TYR A 4 1.04 -18.12 5.51
N VAL A 5 1.37 -16.88 5.82
CA VAL A 5 1.09 -16.30 7.14
C VAL A 5 -0.42 -16.16 7.36
N SER A 6 -1.15 -15.67 6.36
CA SER A 6 -2.62 -15.56 6.41
C SER A 6 -3.28 -16.93 6.58
N GLU A 7 -2.87 -17.92 5.80
CA GLU A 7 -3.38 -19.30 5.90
C GLU A 7 -3.08 -19.93 7.27
N SER A 8 -1.85 -19.76 7.77
CA SER A 8 -1.42 -20.38 9.05
C SER A 8 -2.08 -19.75 10.28
N THR A 9 -2.42 -18.47 10.20
CA THR A 9 -3.08 -17.73 11.29
C THR A 9 -4.60 -17.70 11.15
N GLY A 10 -5.12 -18.02 9.96
CA GLY A 10 -6.55 -17.89 9.62
C GLY A 10 -7.03 -16.44 9.63
N ARG A 11 -6.12 -15.46 9.51
CA ARG A 11 -6.41 -14.04 9.66
C ARG A 11 -6.03 -13.26 8.40
N ASP A 12 -7.03 -12.67 7.74
CA ASP A 12 -6.85 -11.74 6.65
C ASP A 12 -6.42 -10.36 7.19
N GLY A 13 -5.65 -9.62 6.41
CA GLY A 13 -5.21 -8.28 6.81
C GLY A 13 -4.10 -8.25 7.86
N ILE A 14 -3.44 -9.39 8.11
CA ILE A 14 -2.32 -9.46 9.05
C ILE A 14 -1.16 -8.54 8.65
N SER A 15 -1.02 -8.27 7.37
CA SER A 15 -0.03 -7.36 6.81
C SER A 15 -0.19 -5.91 7.31
N LEU A 16 -1.41 -5.46 7.60
CA LEU A 16 -1.70 -4.14 8.17
C LEU A 16 -1.09 -3.99 9.57
N ASN A 17 -1.28 -5.00 10.40
CA ASN A 17 -0.75 -5.01 11.77
C ASN A 17 0.78 -4.99 11.77
N VAL A 18 1.41 -5.75 10.88
CA VAL A 18 2.88 -5.77 10.77
C VAL A 18 3.42 -4.41 10.33
N THR A 19 2.73 -3.71 9.45
CA THR A 19 3.15 -2.39 8.96
C THR A 19 3.26 -1.36 10.10
N HIS A 20 2.39 -1.42 11.09
CA HIS A 20 2.46 -0.55 12.27
C HIS A 20 3.70 -0.81 13.14
N HIS A 21 4.16 -2.05 13.21
CA HIS A 21 5.25 -2.47 14.10
C HIS A 21 6.64 -2.44 13.43
N VAL A 22 6.68 -2.39 12.10
CA VAL A 22 7.95 -2.32 11.37
C VAL A 22 8.45 -0.88 11.37
N ASN A 23 9.47 -0.62 12.18
CA ASN A 23 10.17 0.66 12.15
C ASN A 23 10.97 0.77 10.84
N ASN A 24 10.39 1.40 9.84
CA ASN A 24 10.92 1.52 8.48
C ASN A 24 11.96 2.64 8.30
N ALA A 25 12.55 3.14 9.40
CA ALA A 25 13.49 4.27 9.35
C ALA A 25 14.68 4.06 8.38
N ALA A 26 15.03 2.81 8.12
CA ALA A 26 16.13 2.45 7.21
C ALA A 26 15.66 1.89 5.86
N SER A 27 14.36 1.94 5.54
CA SER A 27 13.89 1.42 4.26
C SER A 27 14.17 2.41 3.13
N MET A 28 14.48 1.89 1.94
CA MET A 28 14.67 2.71 0.74
C MET A 28 13.48 3.66 0.48
N ILE A 29 12.27 3.22 0.81
CA ILE A 29 11.05 4.01 0.64
C ILE A 29 11.03 5.23 1.57
N THR A 30 11.49 5.09 2.81
CA THR A 30 11.64 6.22 3.75
C THR A 30 12.66 7.22 3.22
N VAL A 31 13.79 6.73 2.70
CA VAL A 31 14.80 7.60 2.08
C VAL A 31 14.22 8.33 0.87
N LEU A 32 13.51 7.62 -0.02
CA LEU A 32 12.87 8.24 -1.19
C LEU A 32 11.86 9.31 -0.77
N GLY A 33 11.06 9.06 0.26
CA GLY A 33 10.12 10.05 0.81
C GLY A 33 10.84 11.31 1.32
N SER A 34 11.93 11.15 2.08
CA SER A 34 12.66 12.28 2.68
C SER A 34 13.40 13.16 1.67
N VAL A 35 13.75 12.62 0.49
CA VAL A 35 14.42 13.38 -0.60
C VAL A 35 13.47 13.82 -1.70
N SER A 36 12.17 13.64 -1.51
CA SER A 36 11.15 14.03 -2.47
C SER A 36 10.55 15.38 -2.10
N LYS A 37 10.31 16.20 -3.09
CA LYS A 37 9.75 17.56 -2.90
C LYS A 37 8.26 17.55 -2.57
N ASP A 38 7.53 16.53 -3.03
CA ASP A 38 6.11 16.35 -2.82
C ASP A 38 5.72 14.86 -2.98
N MET A 39 4.45 14.56 -2.75
CA MET A 39 3.92 13.18 -2.85
C MET A 39 4.00 12.62 -4.27
N VAL A 40 3.79 13.45 -5.30
CA VAL A 40 3.86 13.03 -6.70
C VAL A 40 5.28 12.58 -7.04
N ASP A 41 6.28 13.38 -6.68
CA ASP A 41 7.70 13.05 -6.87
C ASP A 41 8.10 11.79 -6.10
N ALA A 42 7.61 11.64 -4.86
CA ALA A 42 7.85 10.44 -4.06
C ALA A 42 7.31 9.18 -4.75
N ILE A 43 6.07 9.21 -5.22
CA ILE A 43 5.44 8.07 -5.89
C ILE A 43 6.12 7.76 -7.22
N GLN A 44 6.53 8.76 -7.98
CA GLN A 44 7.27 8.54 -9.24
C GLN A 44 8.62 7.85 -8.99
N LYS A 45 9.36 8.24 -7.95
CA LYS A 45 10.61 7.60 -7.55
C LYS A 45 10.38 6.17 -7.06
N MET A 46 9.34 5.96 -6.25
CA MET A 46 8.95 4.62 -5.79
C MET A 46 8.54 3.71 -6.94
N SER A 47 7.77 4.20 -7.90
CA SER A 47 7.37 3.46 -9.10
C SER A 47 8.59 2.95 -9.88
N LYS A 48 9.56 3.84 -10.13
CA LYS A 48 10.81 3.47 -10.82
C LYS A 48 11.60 2.43 -10.01
N PHE A 49 11.68 2.58 -8.71
CA PHE A 49 12.38 1.62 -7.84
C PHE A 49 11.68 0.25 -7.84
N MET A 50 10.36 0.21 -7.73
CA MET A 50 9.59 -1.04 -7.74
C MET A 50 9.67 -1.75 -9.09
N SER A 51 9.67 -1.01 -10.22
CA SER A 51 9.79 -1.59 -11.55
C SER A 51 11.19 -2.16 -11.82
N ALA A 52 12.23 -1.63 -11.19
CA ALA A 52 13.59 -2.15 -11.27
C ALA A 52 13.82 -3.38 -10.36
N GLY A 53 12.97 -3.55 -9.35
CA GLY A 53 13.01 -4.69 -8.43
C GLY A 53 12.03 -5.79 -8.82
N SER A 54 12.30 -7.02 -8.41
CA SER A 54 11.42 -8.18 -8.65
C SER A 54 10.30 -8.31 -7.62
N THR A 55 9.61 -7.21 -7.28
CA THR A 55 8.57 -7.22 -6.24
C THR A 55 7.26 -7.88 -6.69
N GLY A 56 7.08 -8.08 -7.98
CA GLY A 56 5.82 -8.58 -8.55
C GLY A 56 4.66 -7.58 -8.52
N LEU A 57 4.91 -6.37 -8.02
CA LEU A 57 3.93 -5.27 -7.97
C LEU A 57 4.43 -4.07 -8.75
N SER A 58 3.50 -3.34 -9.35
CA SER A 58 3.72 -2.03 -9.96
C SER A 58 2.94 -0.96 -9.20
N LEU A 59 3.48 0.25 -9.21
CA LEU A 59 2.93 1.43 -8.59
C LEU A 59 2.80 2.54 -9.61
N GLN A 60 1.63 3.14 -9.74
CA GLN A 60 1.38 4.27 -10.62
C GLN A 60 0.67 5.39 -9.88
N GLY A 61 1.10 6.62 -10.11
CA GLY A 61 0.46 7.83 -9.59
C GLY A 61 -0.28 8.56 -10.70
N HIS A 62 -1.53 8.91 -10.46
CA HIS A 62 -2.38 9.67 -11.40
C HIS A 62 -2.77 11.00 -10.77
N VAL A 63 -2.44 12.09 -11.45
CA VAL A 63 -2.76 13.45 -11.02
C VAL A 63 -4.07 13.91 -11.70
N GLY A 64 -5.08 14.22 -10.89
CA GLY A 64 -6.38 14.75 -11.31
C GLY A 64 -6.87 15.77 -10.29
N GLU A 65 -8.17 15.85 -10.05
CA GLU A 65 -8.73 16.65 -8.95
C GLU A 65 -8.22 16.13 -7.59
N THR A 66 -8.01 14.84 -7.50
CA THR A 66 -7.31 14.17 -6.40
C THR A 66 -6.10 13.42 -6.95
N PHE A 67 -5.08 13.24 -6.11
CA PHE A 67 -3.96 12.38 -6.46
C PHE A 67 -4.32 10.94 -6.11
N CYS A 68 -4.31 10.06 -7.12
CA CYS A 68 -4.60 8.64 -6.96
C CYS A 68 -3.33 7.81 -7.11
N ILE A 69 -3.21 6.77 -6.29
CA ILE A 69 -2.10 5.81 -6.34
C ILE A 69 -2.69 4.43 -6.64
N GLU A 70 -2.35 3.88 -7.80
CA GLU A 70 -2.79 2.56 -8.19
C GLU A 70 -1.69 1.53 -7.98
N ILE A 71 -2.05 0.37 -7.40
CA ILE A 71 -1.17 -0.78 -7.21
C ILE A 71 -1.73 -1.97 -7.98
N SER A 72 -0.91 -2.55 -8.84
CA SER A 72 -1.28 -3.72 -9.63
C SER A 72 -0.18 -4.78 -9.63
N ALA A 73 -0.56 -6.04 -9.84
CA ALA A 73 0.40 -7.11 -10.06
C ALA A 73 1.04 -6.97 -11.43
N THR A 74 2.35 -7.19 -11.52
CA THR A 74 3.06 -7.27 -12.81
C THR A 74 2.89 -8.64 -13.44
N ALA A 75 3.26 -8.80 -14.71
CA ALA A 75 3.25 -10.10 -15.39
C ALA A 75 4.14 -11.14 -14.69
N THR A 76 5.23 -10.70 -14.07
CA THR A 76 6.12 -11.55 -13.24
C THR A 76 5.57 -11.80 -11.85
N GLY A 77 4.58 -11.02 -11.42
CA GLY A 77 3.88 -11.13 -10.14
C GLY A 77 2.62 -11.99 -10.19
N ALA A 78 2.47 -12.85 -11.19
CA ALA A 78 1.39 -13.83 -11.21
C ALA A 78 1.48 -14.71 -9.96
N GLY A 79 0.47 -14.59 -9.06
CA GLY A 79 0.49 -15.24 -7.74
C GLY A 79 0.83 -14.31 -6.56
N VAL A 80 1.05 -13.02 -6.80
CA VAL A 80 1.08 -12.02 -5.72
C VAL A 80 -0.32 -11.95 -5.12
N GLY A 81 -0.45 -12.40 -3.87
CA GLY A 81 -1.71 -12.46 -3.16
C GLY A 81 -2.20 -11.07 -2.71
N GLU A 82 -3.46 -11.01 -2.34
CA GLU A 82 -4.14 -9.80 -1.83
C GLU A 82 -3.40 -9.19 -0.64
N GLU A 83 -2.88 -10.01 0.27
CA GLU A 83 -2.11 -9.56 1.43
C GLU A 83 -0.84 -8.76 1.06
N ALA A 84 -0.20 -9.06 -0.07
CA ALA A 84 0.96 -8.29 -0.53
C ALA A 84 0.54 -6.90 -1.04
N VAL A 85 -0.62 -6.80 -1.68
CA VAL A 85 -1.22 -5.52 -2.09
C VAL A 85 -1.60 -4.72 -0.86
N ASP A 86 -2.30 -5.33 0.11
CA ASP A 86 -2.70 -4.70 1.37
C ASP A 86 -1.49 -4.17 2.13
N ALA A 87 -0.42 -4.97 2.24
CA ALA A 87 0.84 -4.56 2.85
C ALA A 87 1.45 -3.33 2.17
N GLN A 88 1.40 -3.27 0.84
CA GLN A 88 1.96 -2.16 0.09
C GLN A 88 1.09 -0.89 0.23
N MET A 89 -0.24 -1.03 0.18
CA MET A 89 -1.19 0.06 0.43
C MET A 89 -0.99 0.65 1.83
N ALA A 90 -0.94 -0.22 2.83
CA ALA A 90 -0.71 0.17 4.22
C ALA A 90 0.62 0.90 4.39
N ARG A 91 1.67 0.39 3.77
CA ARG A 91 3.01 0.99 3.84
C ARG A 91 3.05 2.38 3.22
N ILE A 92 2.44 2.59 2.05
CA ILE A 92 2.37 3.90 1.40
C ILE A 92 1.57 4.88 2.27
N SER A 93 0.40 4.48 2.76
CA SER A 93 -0.42 5.30 3.65
C SER A 93 0.33 5.72 4.92
N HIS A 94 1.00 4.76 5.56
CA HIS A 94 1.79 5.02 6.77
C HIS A 94 2.95 5.99 6.50
N LEU A 95 3.71 5.77 5.43
CA LEU A 95 4.83 6.63 5.06
C LEU A 95 4.37 8.04 4.67
N ALA A 96 3.26 8.17 3.95
CA ALA A 96 2.68 9.48 3.63
C ALA A 96 2.30 10.26 4.89
N SER A 97 1.79 9.58 5.91
CA SER A 97 1.46 10.21 7.19
C SER A 97 2.68 10.68 7.99
N LEU A 98 3.83 10.05 7.80
CA LEU A 98 5.08 10.39 8.50
C LEU A 98 5.95 11.40 7.75
N ALA A 99 5.98 11.32 6.42
CA ALA A 99 6.93 12.07 5.60
C ALA A 99 6.51 13.52 5.33
N PHE A 100 5.23 13.85 5.50
CA PHE A 100 4.70 15.16 5.15
C PHE A 100 4.11 15.90 6.35
N THR A 101 4.22 17.23 6.31
CA THR A 101 3.62 18.12 7.31
C THR A 101 2.75 19.16 6.60
N PRO A 102 1.43 19.18 6.79
CA PRO A 102 0.65 18.26 7.62
C PRO A 102 0.65 16.82 7.10
N PRO A 103 0.36 15.82 7.96
CA PRO A 103 0.30 14.42 7.56
C PRO A 103 -0.70 14.20 6.43
N ILE A 104 -0.27 13.49 5.37
CA ILE A 104 -1.15 13.10 4.26
C ILE A 104 -1.87 11.81 4.66
N LYS A 105 -3.20 11.82 4.52
CA LYS A 105 -4.07 10.67 4.77
C LYS A 105 -4.87 10.33 3.52
N PRO A 106 -5.19 9.05 3.28
CA PRO A 106 -6.06 8.70 2.18
C PRO A 106 -7.47 9.27 2.39
N LEU A 107 -8.08 9.74 1.32
CA LEU A 107 -9.48 10.16 1.31
C LEU A 107 -10.41 8.96 1.18
N ARG A 108 -9.96 7.93 0.47
CA ARG A 108 -10.68 6.70 0.16
C ARG A 108 -9.69 5.62 -0.26
N VAL A 109 -10.02 4.37 0.01
CA VAL A 109 -9.27 3.19 -0.44
C VAL A 109 -10.19 2.27 -1.23
N LEU A 110 -9.77 1.86 -2.41
CA LEU A 110 -10.46 0.91 -3.28
C LEU A 110 -9.61 -0.37 -3.37
N LEU A 111 -10.21 -1.53 -3.11
CA LEU A 111 -9.54 -2.81 -3.12
C LEU A 111 -10.24 -3.83 -4.02
N LYS A 112 -9.49 -4.53 -4.85
CA LYS A 112 -10.00 -5.62 -5.70
C LYS A 112 -10.48 -6.81 -4.89
N ARG A 113 -9.86 -7.04 -3.74
CA ARG A 113 -10.17 -8.17 -2.88
C ARG A 113 -11.63 -8.15 -2.41
N PRO A 114 -12.22 -9.33 -2.08
CA PRO A 114 -13.49 -9.40 -1.37
C PRO A 114 -13.37 -8.83 0.05
N ILE A 115 -14.52 -8.58 0.67
CA ILE A 115 -14.58 -8.11 2.06
C ILE A 115 -13.86 -9.10 2.97
N PRO A 116 -12.84 -8.65 3.73
CA PRO A 116 -12.10 -9.53 4.64
C PRO A 116 -12.94 -9.91 5.86
N LYS A 117 -12.60 -11.02 6.50
CA LYS A 117 -13.25 -11.44 7.75
C LYS A 117 -13.03 -10.43 8.88
N TYR A 118 -11.88 -9.78 8.91
CA TYR A 118 -11.49 -8.81 9.93
C TYR A 118 -11.53 -7.39 9.36
N LEU A 119 -12.71 -6.97 8.90
CA LEU A 119 -12.95 -5.64 8.33
C LEU A 119 -12.51 -4.50 9.25
N ALA A 120 -12.72 -4.64 10.55
CA ALA A 120 -12.36 -3.63 11.54
C ALA A 120 -10.86 -3.27 11.54
N ASP A 121 -9.97 -4.22 11.20
CA ASP A 121 -8.53 -3.96 11.11
C ASP A 121 -8.23 -2.98 9.95
N PHE A 122 -8.94 -3.11 8.83
CA PHE A 122 -8.82 -2.21 7.67
C PHE A 122 -9.37 -0.82 7.98
N GLU A 123 -10.57 -0.75 8.54
CA GLU A 123 -11.21 0.52 8.91
C GLU A 123 -10.37 1.29 9.93
N HIS A 124 -9.84 0.61 10.93
CA HIS A 124 -8.98 1.21 11.94
C HIS A 124 -7.66 1.72 11.34
N PHE A 125 -7.04 0.94 10.46
CA PHE A 125 -5.74 1.28 9.87
C PHE A 125 -5.84 2.49 8.94
N PHE A 126 -6.71 2.43 7.93
CA PHE A 126 -6.81 3.47 6.91
C PHE A 126 -7.56 4.71 7.38
N ASN A 127 -8.48 4.53 8.32
CA ASN A 127 -9.32 5.60 8.91
C ASN A 127 -9.98 6.50 7.84
N CYS A 128 -10.47 5.88 6.78
CA CYS A 128 -11.19 6.49 5.66
C CYS A 128 -12.18 5.46 5.07
N PRO A 129 -13.13 5.88 4.21
CA PRO A 129 -13.99 4.96 3.49
C PRO A 129 -13.19 3.94 2.67
N ILE A 130 -13.56 2.64 2.77
CA ILE A 130 -12.94 1.55 2.03
C ILE A 130 -14.01 0.83 1.24
N GLU A 131 -13.74 0.58 -0.04
CA GLU A 131 -14.62 -0.16 -0.94
C GLU A 131 -13.89 -1.41 -1.44
N PHE A 132 -14.56 -2.56 -1.31
CA PHE A 132 -14.05 -3.86 -1.75
C PHE A 132 -14.71 -4.31 -3.06
N ASN A 133 -14.20 -5.39 -3.66
CA ASN A 133 -14.67 -5.92 -4.95
C ASN A 133 -14.57 -4.91 -6.09
N GLN A 134 -13.58 -4.06 -6.07
CA GLN A 134 -13.34 -3.06 -7.09
C GLN A 134 -12.52 -3.62 -8.26
N THR A 135 -12.45 -2.89 -9.37
CA THR A 135 -11.65 -3.29 -10.55
C THR A 135 -10.16 -3.03 -10.36
N ASN A 136 -9.80 -2.04 -9.54
CA ASN A 136 -8.42 -1.63 -9.28
C ASN A 136 -8.17 -1.47 -7.78
N ASN A 137 -6.89 -1.54 -7.38
CA ASN A 137 -6.48 -1.17 -6.02
C ASN A 137 -5.94 0.27 -6.06
N ILE A 138 -6.66 1.19 -5.43
CA ILE A 138 -6.37 2.63 -5.42
C ILE A 138 -6.42 3.17 -4.00
#